data_3b79f6df923dc627eeb1bd514a234bda
#
_entry.id   3b79f6df923dc627eeb1bd514a234bda
#
_cell.length_a   1.000
_cell.length_b   1.000
_cell.length_c   1.000
_cell.angle_alpha   90.00
_cell.angle_beta   90.00
_cell.angle_gamma   90.00
#
_symmetry.space_group_name_H-M   'P 1'
#
loop_
_entity.id
_entity.type
_entity.pdbx_description
1 polymer ?
#
loop_
_entity_poly.entity_id
_entity_poly.type
_entity_poly.pdbx_seq_one_letter_code
_entity_poly.pdbx_strand_id
1 'polypeptide(L)'
;MTTKKLCINAMGIALFVVSTLCLQVPVFQNYYLCLGYIVMAFYTYHFGTLSGVITGSFGVLIYCLLTSGLRGMPGWILGNIVIGIICGIACAYSKKQKSIWLKQAIIVSAVVLSTAIGILGAKSLTETVLYSLPFAVRVATNFFAFVADIVVLIIGFELCLTHESLSKKIAK
;
A
#
# COMPACT_ATOMS: atom_id res chain seq x y z
N MET A 1 -18.00 14.73 -0.45
CA MET A 1 -16.56 14.87 -0.16
C MET A 1 -16.24 16.36 -0.18
N THR A 2 -15.55 16.91 0.84
CA THR A 2 -15.19 18.33 0.83
C THR A 2 -14.06 18.60 -0.15
N THR A 3 -14.00 19.79 -0.77
CA THR A 3 -12.93 20.21 -1.69
C THR A 3 -11.54 19.97 -1.09
N LYS A 4 -11.36 20.26 0.21
CA LYS A 4 -10.13 20.01 0.94
C LYS A 4 -9.68 18.52 0.89
N LYS A 5 -10.62 17.59 1.11
CA LYS A 5 -10.33 16.14 1.05
C LYS A 5 -9.99 15.70 -0.37
N LEU A 6 -10.63 16.30 -1.38
CA LEU A 6 -10.34 16.01 -2.77
C LEU A 6 -8.91 16.42 -3.14
N CYS A 7 -8.51 17.64 -2.78
CA CYS A 7 -7.13 18.12 -3.01
C CYS A 7 -6.07 17.27 -2.30
N ILE A 8 -6.33 16.89 -1.04
CA ILE A 8 -5.41 16.01 -0.29
C ILE A 8 -5.24 14.67 -1.02
N ASN A 9 -6.33 14.03 -1.44
CA ASN A 9 -6.25 12.75 -2.13
C ASN A 9 -5.58 12.87 -3.51
N ALA A 10 -5.84 13.94 -4.27
CA ALA A 10 -5.17 14.21 -5.54
C ALA A 10 -3.65 14.36 -5.37
N MET A 11 -3.22 15.08 -4.33
CA MET A 11 -1.80 15.19 -3.97
C MET A 11 -1.21 13.83 -3.62
N GLY A 12 -1.94 12.98 -2.86
CA GLY A 12 -1.51 11.63 -2.51
C GLY A 12 -1.31 10.75 -3.73
N ILE A 13 -2.25 10.80 -4.68
CA ILE A 13 -2.15 10.08 -5.95
C ILE A 13 -0.91 10.53 -6.73
N ALA A 14 -0.72 11.85 -6.87
CA ALA A 14 0.44 12.39 -7.58
C ALA A 14 1.77 11.97 -6.93
N LEU A 15 1.89 12.07 -5.60
CA LEU A 15 3.06 11.64 -4.86
C LEU A 15 3.32 10.14 -4.99
N PHE A 16 2.26 9.31 -4.94
CA PHE A 16 2.38 7.87 -5.17
C PHE A 16 2.99 7.58 -6.54
N VAL A 17 2.44 8.20 -7.59
CA VAL A 17 2.91 8.00 -8.98
C VAL A 17 4.36 8.46 -9.14
N VAL A 18 4.69 9.66 -8.68
CA VAL A 18 6.06 10.20 -8.77
C VAL A 18 7.05 9.33 -8.01
N SER A 19 6.72 8.93 -6.77
CA SER A 19 7.61 8.06 -5.98
C SER A 19 7.82 6.70 -6.65
N THR A 20 6.79 6.14 -7.28
CA THR A 20 6.88 4.86 -7.99
C THR A 20 7.68 4.98 -9.30
N LEU A 21 7.56 6.10 -10.03
CA LEU A 21 8.29 6.33 -11.28
C LEU A 21 9.76 6.69 -11.07
N CYS A 22 10.04 7.58 -10.11
CA CYS A 22 11.39 8.10 -9.91
C CYS A 22 12.33 7.14 -9.20
N LEU A 23 11.79 6.22 -8.38
CA LEU A 23 12.56 5.36 -7.50
C LEU A 23 12.26 3.88 -7.81
N GLN A 24 12.46 3.49 -9.06
CA GLN A 24 12.33 2.11 -9.52
C GLN A 24 13.58 1.31 -9.17
N VAL A 25 13.57 0.64 -8.02
CA VAL A 25 14.65 -0.30 -7.67
C VAL A 25 14.25 -1.70 -8.14
N PRO A 26 14.94 -2.30 -9.11
CA PRO A 26 14.63 -3.64 -9.58
C PRO A 26 14.94 -4.66 -8.48
N VAL A 27 13.96 -5.51 -8.15
CA VAL A 27 14.11 -6.57 -7.15
C VAL A 27 14.36 -7.92 -7.83
N PHE A 28 13.57 -8.25 -8.84
CA PHE A 28 13.69 -9.50 -9.59
C PHE A 28 12.99 -9.38 -10.94
N GLN A 29 13.69 -9.75 -12.03
CA GLN A 29 13.19 -9.66 -13.41
C GLN A 29 12.50 -8.29 -13.68
N ASN A 30 11.18 -8.27 -13.83
CA ASN A 30 10.39 -7.07 -14.08
C ASN A 30 9.64 -6.56 -12.83
N TYR A 31 10.02 -7.01 -11.63
CA TYR A 31 9.44 -6.53 -10.38
C TYR A 31 10.31 -5.45 -9.77
N TYR A 32 9.69 -4.30 -9.51
CA TYR A 32 10.32 -3.12 -8.91
C TYR A 32 9.79 -2.88 -7.51
N LEU A 33 10.64 -2.36 -6.64
CA LEU A 33 10.23 -1.89 -5.33
C LEU A 33 9.33 -0.66 -5.50
N CYS A 34 8.08 -0.78 -5.10
CA CYS A 34 7.11 0.30 -5.26
C CYS A 34 7.14 1.25 -4.06
N LEU A 35 7.97 2.31 -4.12
CA LEU A 35 8.08 3.30 -3.04
C LEU A 35 6.80 4.14 -2.84
N GLY A 36 5.88 4.12 -3.79
CA GLY A 36 4.54 4.67 -3.62
C GLY A 36 3.78 4.11 -2.41
N TYR A 37 4.11 2.90 -1.96
CA TYR A 37 3.52 2.33 -0.75
C TYR A 37 3.87 3.09 0.55
N ILE A 38 5.00 3.81 0.60
CA ILE A 38 5.29 4.72 1.72
C ILE A 38 4.26 5.84 1.75
N VAL A 39 3.94 6.41 0.58
CA VAL A 39 2.91 7.44 0.46
C VAL A 39 1.54 6.90 0.84
N MET A 40 1.19 5.70 0.37
CA MET A 40 -0.06 5.03 0.73
C MET A 40 -0.15 4.79 2.24
N ALA A 41 0.91 4.33 2.90
CA ALA A 41 0.98 4.14 4.35
C ALA A 41 0.76 5.46 5.09
N PHE A 42 1.44 6.54 4.67
CA PHE A 42 1.28 7.88 5.24
C PHE A 42 -0.17 8.38 5.12
N TYR A 43 -0.78 8.26 3.94
CA TYR A 43 -2.16 8.69 3.72
C TYR A 43 -3.16 7.84 4.50
N THR A 44 -2.94 6.53 4.58
CA THR A 44 -3.75 5.62 5.41
C THR A 44 -3.68 6.02 6.88
N TYR A 45 -2.48 6.29 7.38
CA TYR A 45 -2.26 6.60 8.79
C TYR A 45 -2.83 7.97 9.18
N HIS A 46 -2.55 9.04 8.42
CA HIS A 46 -2.91 10.41 8.78
C HIS A 46 -4.31 10.82 8.33
N PHE A 47 -4.75 10.40 7.14
CA PHE A 47 -6.03 10.82 6.55
C PHE A 47 -7.11 9.73 6.55
N GLY A 48 -6.76 8.52 7.00
CA GLY A 48 -7.68 7.42 7.22
C GLY A 48 -7.84 6.46 6.03
N THR A 49 -8.61 5.41 6.25
CA THR A 49 -8.78 4.26 5.34
C THR A 49 -9.12 4.68 3.91
N LEU A 50 -10.12 5.56 3.73
CA LEU A 50 -10.57 5.95 2.41
C LEU A 50 -9.48 6.68 1.61
N SER A 51 -8.71 7.55 2.26
CA SER A 51 -7.61 8.27 1.60
C SER A 51 -6.47 7.33 1.20
N GLY A 52 -6.15 6.33 2.02
CA GLY A 52 -5.19 5.29 1.69
C GLY A 52 -5.63 4.44 0.49
N VAL A 53 -6.89 3.99 0.49
CA VAL A 53 -7.47 3.23 -0.63
C VAL A 53 -7.44 4.04 -1.92
N ILE A 54 -7.86 5.30 -1.89
CA ILE A 54 -7.87 6.18 -3.06
C ILE A 54 -6.44 6.39 -3.58
N THR A 55 -5.50 6.72 -2.68
CA THR A 55 -4.09 6.95 -3.05
C THR A 55 -3.46 5.71 -3.69
N GLY A 56 -3.65 4.52 -3.09
CA GLY A 56 -3.08 3.28 -3.60
C GLY A 56 -3.72 2.80 -4.90
N SER A 57 -5.05 2.83 -5.00
CA SER A 57 -5.76 2.32 -6.19
C SER A 57 -5.63 3.24 -7.40
N PHE A 58 -5.92 4.53 -7.24
CA PHE A 58 -5.77 5.49 -8.34
C PHE A 58 -4.30 5.79 -8.67
N GLY A 59 -3.41 5.71 -7.68
CA GLY A 59 -1.97 5.82 -7.92
C GLY A 59 -1.47 4.72 -8.85
N VAL A 60 -1.82 3.46 -8.59
CA VAL A 60 -1.50 2.33 -9.49
C VAL A 60 -2.16 2.49 -10.86
N LEU A 61 -3.43 2.92 -10.92
CA LEU A 61 -4.13 3.14 -12.18
C LEU A 61 -3.35 4.11 -13.06
N ILE A 62 -3.00 5.29 -12.55
CA ILE A 62 -2.27 6.31 -13.32
C ILE A 62 -0.85 5.82 -13.65
N TYR A 63 -0.15 5.18 -12.72
CA TYR A 63 1.17 4.61 -12.95
C TYR A 63 1.15 3.60 -14.11
N CYS A 64 0.20 2.67 -14.12
CA CYS A 64 0.06 1.67 -15.18
C CYS A 64 -0.31 2.27 -16.53
N LEU A 65 -1.11 3.34 -16.55
CA LEU A 65 -1.42 4.07 -17.79
C LEU A 65 -0.18 4.75 -18.37
N LEU A 66 0.69 5.31 -17.52
CA LEU A 66 1.92 5.99 -17.95
C LEU A 66 3.02 5.02 -18.40
N THR A 67 3.06 3.81 -17.82
CA THR A 67 4.12 2.81 -18.09
C THR A 67 3.68 1.68 -19.00
N SER A 68 2.48 1.76 -19.60
CA SER A 68 1.88 0.68 -20.41
C SER A 68 1.72 -0.66 -19.65
N GLY A 69 1.73 -0.62 -18.31
CA GLY A 69 1.57 -1.77 -17.41
C GLY A 69 0.13 -2.28 -17.30
N LEU A 70 -0.68 -2.16 -18.34
CA LEU A 70 -2.13 -2.41 -18.32
C LEU A 70 -2.50 -3.85 -17.92
N ARG A 71 -1.65 -4.84 -18.23
CA ARG A 71 -1.91 -6.25 -17.90
C ARG A 71 -1.98 -6.50 -16.38
N GLY A 72 -1.10 -5.91 -15.60
CA GLY A 72 -1.09 -6.07 -14.14
C GLY A 72 -2.07 -5.16 -13.41
N MET A 73 -2.58 -4.13 -14.08
CA MET A 73 -3.36 -3.04 -13.50
C MET A 73 -4.59 -3.50 -12.70
N PRO A 74 -5.52 -4.31 -13.24
CA PRO A 74 -6.76 -4.64 -12.52
C PRO A 74 -6.49 -5.40 -11.22
N GLY A 75 -5.61 -6.39 -11.26
CA GLY A 75 -5.24 -7.18 -10.09
C GLY A 75 -4.51 -6.34 -9.04
N TRP A 76 -3.63 -5.45 -9.47
CA TRP A 76 -2.88 -4.58 -8.56
C TRP A 76 -3.77 -3.53 -7.89
N ILE A 77 -4.74 -2.96 -8.62
CA ILE A 77 -5.74 -2.05 -8.05
C ILE A 77 -6.57 -2.75 -6.97
N LEU A 78 -7.09 -3.95 -7.27
CA LEU A 78 -7.87 -4.73 -6.30
C LEU A 78 -7.02 -5.11 -5.07
N GLY A 79 -5.77 -5.50 -5.27
CA GLY A 79 -4.82 -5.74 -4.18
C GLY A 79 -4.66 -4.53 -3.27
N ASN A 80 -4.46 -3.34 -3.84
CA ASN A 80 -4.30 -2.10 -3.08
C ASN A 80 -5.57 -1.66 -2.34
N ILE A 81 -6.75 -1.93 -2.90
CA ILE A 81 -8.01 -1.70 -2.19
C ILE A 81 -8.06 -2.55 -0.91
N VAL A 82 -7.74 -3.84 -1.01
CA VAL A 82 -7.71 -4.76 0.13
C VAL A 82 -6.68 -4.31 1.17
N ILE A 83 -5.46 -3.99 0.73
CA ILE A 83 -4.39 -3.50 1.61
C ILE A 83 -4.83 -2.23 2.33
N GLY A 84 -5.36 -1.25 1.61
CA GLY A 84 -5.80 0.02 2.16
C GLY A 84 -6.92 -0.12 3.19
N ILE A 85 -7.88 -1.02 2.96
CA ILE A 85 -8.99 -1.27 3.89
C ILE A 85 -8.45 -1.91 5.18
N ILE A 86 -7.71 -3.01 5.09
CA ILE A 86 -7.24 -3.76 6.25
C ILE A 86 -6.26 -2.91 7.08
N CYS A 87 -5.26 -2.30 6.42
CA CYS A 87 -4.31 -1.42 7.09
C CYS A 87 -4.99 -0.19 7.70
N GLY A 88 -6.00 0.38 7.02
CA GLY A 88 -6.74 1.51 7.54
C GLY A 88 -7.53 1.20 8.79
N ILE A 89 -8.20 0.04 8.84
CA ILE A 89 -8.90 -0.44 10.04
C ILE A 89 -7.90 -0.69 11.17
N ALA A 90 -6.78 -1.36 10.87
CA ALA A 90 -5.73 -1.62 11.85
C ALA A 90 -5.12 -0.32 12.41
N CYS A 91 -4.88 0.68 11.57
CA CYS A 91 -4.42 2.00 12.02
C CYS A 91 -5.42 2.69 12.94
N ALA A 92 -6.71 2.65 12.61
CA ALA A 92 -7.76 3.21 13.45
C ALA A 92 -7.83 2.53 14.82
N TYR A 93 -7.61 1.21 14.87
CA TYR A 93 -7.55 0.44 16.11
C TYR A 93 -6.26 0.69 16.89
N SER A 94 -5.10 0.72 16.21
CA SER A 94 -3.79 0.94 16.82
C SER A 94 -3.70 2.30 17.52
N LYS A 95 -4.32 3.36 16.97
CA LYS A 95 -4.36 4.69 17.58
C LYS A 95 -5.01 4.73 18.97
N LYS A 96 -5.88 3.77 19.27
CA LYS A 96 -6.53 3.63 20.59
C LYS A 96 -5.63 2.99 21.65
N GLN A 97 -4.54 2.34 21.23
CA GLN A 97 -3.63 1.65 22.13
C GLN A 97 -2.64 2.63 22.78
N LYS A 98 -2.28 2.38 24.03
CA LYS A 98 -1.30 3.20 24.79
C LYS A 98 0.13 2.73 24.55
N SER A 99 0.35 1.41 24.42
CA SER A 99 1.67 0.81 24.22
C SER A 99 2.14 0.94 22.78
N ILE A 100 3.35 1.44 22.58
CA ILE A 100 3.96 1.53 21.24
C ILE A 100 4.20 0.14 20.63
N TRP A 101 4.64 -0.82 21.44
CA TRP A 101 4.86 -2.19 20.98
C TRP A 101 3.58 -2.84 20.46
N LEU A 102 2.45 -2.58 21.14
CA LEU A 102 1.16 -3.12 20.70
C LEU A 102 0.70 -2.45 19.40
N LYS A 103 0.94 -1.14 19.25
CA LYS A 103 0.67 -0.44 17.98
C LYS A 103 1.45 -1.03 16.82
N GLN A 104 2.77 -1.24 16.99
CA GLN A 104 3.64 -1.84 15.99
C GLN A 104 3.18 -3.26 15.66
N ALA A 105 2.93 -4.11 16.65
CA ALA A 105 2.48 -5.48 16.44
C ALA A 105 1.17 -5.54 15.62
N ILE A 106 0.19 -4.67 15.92
CA ILE A 106 -1.08 -4.59 15.19
C ILE A 106 -0.83 -4.16 13.73
N ILE A 107 -0.01 -3.14 13.51
CA ILE A 107 0.24 -2.63 12.16
C ILE A 107 1.03 -3.63 11.34
N VAL A 108 2.10 -4.21 11.88
CA VAL A 108 2.93 -5.20 11.17
C VAL A 108 2.11 -6.44 10.81
N SER A 109 1.32 -6.98 11.75
CA SER A 109 0.45 -8.13 11.46
C SER A 109 -0.61 -7.79 10.40
N ALA A 110 -1.19 -6.59 10.44
CA ALA A 110 -2.14 -6.14 9.45
C ALA A 110 -1.49 -5.94 8.06
N VAL A 111 -0.28 -5.42 7.99
CA VAL A 111 0.47 -5.29 6.73
C VAL A 111 0.72 -6.66 6.12
N VAL A 112 1.26 -7.61 6.88
CA VAL A 112 1.52 -8.97 6.38
C VAL A 112 0.24 -9.64 5.89
N LEU A 113 -0.82 -9.60 6.70
CA LEU A 113 -2.10 -10.22 6.36
C LEU A 113 -2.75 -9.55 5.13
N SER A 114 -2.81 -8.22 5.11
CA SER A 114 -3.43 -7.48 4.00
C SER A 114 -2.70 -7.65 2.69
N THR A 115 -1.37 -7.69 2.73
CA THR A 115 -0.54 -7.89 1.54
C THR A 115 -0.67 -9.33 1.04
N ALA A 116 -0.73 -10.31 1.93
CA ALA A 116 -0.98 -11.71 1.56
C ALA A 116 -2.34 -11.84 0.85
N ILE A 117 -3.41 -11.33 1.43
CA ILE A 117 -4.75 -11.38 0.83
C ILE A 117 -4.81 -10.54 -0.45
N GLY A 118 -4.20 -9.34 -0.46
CA GLY A 118 -4.23 -8.43 -1.61
C GLY A 118 -3.40 -8.90 -2.79
N ILE A 119 -2.13 -9.24 -2.57
CA ILE A 119 -1.19 -9.57 -3.65
C ILE A 119 -1.25 -11.06 -4.02
N LEU A 120 -1.13 -11.96 -3.05
CA LEU A 120 -1.17 -13.39 -3.36
C LEU A 120 -2.60 -13.89 -3.63
N GLY A 121 -3.61 -13.31 -2.97
CA GLY A 121 -5.01 -13.64 -3.18
C GLY A 121 -5.63 -12.85 -4.35
N ALA A 122 -6.08 -11.63 -4.08
CA ALA A 122 -6.91 -10.84 -5.00
C ALA A 122 -6.22 -10.56 -6.35
N LYS A 123 -4.95 -10.14 -6.34
CA LYS A 123 -4.19 -9.89 -7.57
C LYS A 123 -4.00 -11.17 -8.37
N SER A 124 -3.50 -12.25 -7.73
CA SER A 124 -3.26 -13.52 -8.44
C SER A 124 -4.55 -14.13 -8.98
N LEU A 125 -5.65 -14.05 -8.24
CA LEU A 125 -6.96 -14.53 -8.70
C LEU A 125 -7.45 -13.73 -9.91
N THR A 126 -7.35 -12.40 -9.86
CA THR A 126 -7.73 -11.53 -10.97
C THR A 126 -6.93 -11.83 -12.22
N GLU A 127 -5.62 -12.03 -12.09
CA GLU A 127 -4.74 -12.37 -13.20
C GLU A 127 -5.03 -13.77 -13.76
N THR A 128 -5.40 -14.72 -12.91
CA THR A 128 -5.84 -16.06 -13.34
C THR A 128 -7.12 -15.98 -14.18
N VAL A 129 -8.11 -15.24 -13.71
CA VAL A 129 -9.40 -15.10 -14.41
C VAL A 129 -9.24 -14.33 -15.72
N LEU A 130 -8.49 -13.23 -15.74
CA LEU A 130 -8.35 -12.39 -16.93
C LEU A 130 -7.43 -12.98 -17.99
N TYR A 131 -6.41 -13.74 -17.60
CA TYR A 131 -5.36 -14.21 -18.52
C TYR A 131 -5.29 -15.73 -18.66
N SER A 132 -6.24 -16.46 -18.03
CA SER A 132 -6.32 -17.94 -18.09
C SER A 132 -5.01 -18.64 -17.69
N LEU A 133 -4.26 -18.06 -16.75
CA LEU A 133 -3.00 -18.61 -16.26
C LEU A 133 -3.24 -19.44 -14.99
N PRO A 134 -2.48 -20.52 -14.73
CA PRO A 134 -2.64 -21.31 -13.52
C PRO A 134 -2.40 -20.46 -12.26
N PHE A 135 -3.31 -20.54 -11.28
CA PHE A 135 -3.25 -19.75 -10.05
C PHE A 135 -1.93 -19.94 -9.29
N ALA A 136 -1.46 -21.19 -9.17
CA ALA A 136 -0.19 -21.50 -8.49
C ALA A 136 1.02 -20.77 -9.10
N VAL A 137 1.07 -20.67 -10.43
CA VAL A 137 2.13 -19.96 -11.16
C VAL A 137 2.06 -18.47 -10.86
N ARG A 138 0.85 -17.89 -10.79
CA ARG A 138 0.68 -16.45 -10.47
C ARG A 138 1.05 -16.14 -9.01
N VAL A 139 0.66 -16.99 -8.07
CA VAL A 139 1.08 -16.87 -6.67
C VAL A 139 2.60 -16.92 -6.55
N ALA A 140 3.26 -17.87 -7.19
CA ALA A 140 4.72 -18.01 -7.16
C ALA A 140 5.43 -16.77 -7.74
N THR A 141 4.95 -16.23 -8.87
CA THR A 141 5.49 -15.00 -9.47
C THR A 141 5.22 -13.76 -8.61
N ASN A 142 4.02 -13.63 -8.07
CA ASN A 142 3.65 -12.49 -7.23
C ASN A 142 4.26 -12.52 -5.82
N PHE A 143 4.89 -13.65 -5.42
CA PHE A 143 5.55 -13.77 -4.13
C PHE A 143 6.69 -12.76 -3.94
N PHE A 144 7.46 -12.47 -4.98
CA PHE A 144 8.50 -11.45 -4.92
C PHE A 144 7.93 -10.04 -4.71
N ALA A 145 6.84 -9.72 -5.40
CA ALA A 145 6.12 -8.46 -5.17
C ALA A 145 5.56 -8.39 -3.74
N PHE A 146 4.97 -9.47 -3.24
CA PHE A 146 4.47 -9.57 -1.87
C PHE A 146 5.54 -9.24 -0.83
N VAL A 147 6.74 -9.83 -0.94
CA VAL A 147 7.84 -9.56 -0.01
C VAL A 147 8.31 -8.11 -0.11
N ALA A 148 8.47 -7.58 -1.32
CA ALA A 148 8.89 -6.20 -1.56
C ALA A 148 7.88 -5.21 -0.98
N ASP A 149 6.59 -5.42 -1.21
CA ASP A 149 5.50 -4.55 -0.77
C ASP A 149 5.36 -4.53 0.76
N ILE A 150 5.56 -5.69 1.43
CA ILE A 150 5.61 -5.77 2.90
C ILE A 150 6.71 -4.87 3.45
N VAL A 151 7.92 -4.99 2.93
CA VAL A 151 9.07 -4.22 3.42
C VAL A 151 8.80 -2.73 3.31
N VAL A 152 8.32 -2.27 2.15
CA VAL A 152 8.06 -0.84 1.90
C VAL A 152 6.92 -0.32 2.77
N LEU A 153 5.83 -1.09 2.92
CA LEU A 153 4.70 -0.72 3.78
C LEU A 153 5.11 -0.64 5.26
N ILE A 154 5.89 -1.61 5.76
CA ILE A 154 6.39 -1.58 7.14
C ILE A 154 7.24 -0.32 7.35
N ILE A 155 8.19 -0.02 6.46
CA ILE A 155 9.00 1.20 6.54
C ILE A 155 8.10 2.43 6.57
N GLY A 156 7.10 2.52 5.69
CA GLY A 156 6.16 3.64 5.65
C GLY A 156 5.38 3.84 6.94
N PHE A 157 4.86 2.77 7.53
CA PHE A 157 4.12 2.85 8.80
C PHE A 157 5.02 3.12 10.01
N GLU A 158 6.24 2.55 10.05
CA GLU A 158 7.21 2.85 11.11
C GLU A 158 7.65 4.32 11.10
N LEU A 159 7.82 4.91 9.93
CA LEU A 159 8.07 6.36 9.79
C LEU A 159 6.91 7.18 10.38
N CYS A 160 5.65 6.78 10.13
CA CYS A 160 4.48 7.45 10.70
C CYS A 160 4.42 7.33 12.23
N LEU A 161 4.69 6.14 12.79
CA LEU A 161 4.70 5.90 14.23
C LEU A 161 5.83 6.69 14.94
N THR A 162 7.01 6.72 14.32
CA THR A 162 8.16 7.48 14.84
C THR A 162 7.86 8.97 14.86
N HIS A 163 7.29 9.51 13.78
CA HIS A 163 6.87 10.91 13.71
C HIS A 163 5.83 11.26 14.80
N GLU A 164 4.83 10.41 15.02
CA GLU A 164 3.83 10.60 16.08
C GLU A 164 4.49 10.59 17.47
N SER A 165 5.44 9.71 17.71
CA SER A 165 6.16 9.60 18.97
C SER A 165 7.02 10.85 19.26
N LEU A 166 7.75 11.33 18.25
CA LEU A 166 8.57 12.53 18.34
C LEU A 166 7.71 13.77 18.57
N SER A 167 6.64 13.95 17.83
CA SER A 167 5.72 15.07 17.98
C SER A 167 5.14 15.16 19.41
N LYS A 168 4.80 14.01 20.02
CA LYS A 168 4.32 13.97 21.41
C LYS A 168 5.39 14.29 22.45
N LYS A 169 6.67 14.03 22.15
CA LYS A 169 7.78 14.39 23.06
C LYS A 169 8.10 15.88 23.01
N ILE A 170 7.97 16.52 21.84
CA ILE A 170 8.25 17.95 21.66
C ILE A 170 7.11 18.81 22.26
N ALA A 171 5.88 18.28 22.27
CA ALA A 171 4.70 18.98 22.80
C ALA A 171 4.55 18.89 24.34
N LYS A 172 5.46 18.22 25.03
CA LYS A 172 5.59 18.14 26.48
C LYS A 172 6.70 19.04 27.00
#